data_a4870d94fe78918e3204abeede348c55
#
_entry.id   a4870d94fe78918e3204abeede348c55
#
_cell.length_a   1.000
_cell.length_b   1.000
_cell.length_c   1.000
_cell.angle_alpha   90.00
_cell.angle_beta   90.00
_cell.angle_gamma   90.00
#
_symmetry.space_group_name_H-M   'P 1'
#
loop_
_entity.id
_entity.type
_entity.pdbx_description
1 polymer ?
#
loop_
_entity_poly.entity_id
_entity_poly.type
_entity_poly.pdbx_seq_one_letter_code
_entity_poly.pdbx_strand_id
1 'polypeptide(L)'
;IVLRFDDTDTRVKPPLLEAYRWIEEDFEWLSGRRADIVIRASERMPIYLKQAKKMIEGGHGYVCRCEAEKFRKFREGKSDCPCRERETAESLEDWGKMNSGEIVEGGAVVRVKTSMGLPNPALRDWPALRIQHSPHPIVGEKYKVWPLLDFQSAVEDQKQGVTHIIRGKDLMDSTRKQTLLYEHFGWAYPETLYWGRVKVHEFGGFSTSGMSSSIEEGDFDGWDDPRLPTLRALRKRGFEAQSLIS
;
A
#
# COMPACT_ATOMS: atom_id res chain seq x y z
N ILE A 1 -16.91 -1.03 -12.96
CA ILE A 1 -16.04 -0.31 -11.99
C ILE A 1 -15.55 -1.32 -10.96
N VAL A 2 -14.25 -1.25 -10.66
CA VAL A 2 -13.62 -2.03 -9.59
C VAL A 2 -13.36 -1.11 -8.40
N LEU A 3 -13.86 -1.48 -7.23
CA LEU A 3 -13.52 -0.88 -5.96
C LEU A 3 -12.49 -1.77 -5.27
N ARG A 4 -11.30 -1.25 -5.00
CA ARG A 4 -10.22 -2.01 -4.38
C ARG A 4 -9.83 -1.39 -3.04
N PHE A 5 -9.80 -2.23 -2.02
CA PHE A 5 -9.28 -1.92 -0.70
C PHE A 5 -7.83 -2.39 -0.60
N ASP A 6 -6.90 -1.45 -0.47
CA ASP A 6 -5.47 -1.72 -0.28
C ASP A 6 -5.18 -1.84 1.23
N ASP A 7 -5.68 -2.92 1.82
CA ASP A 7 -5.81 -3.16 3.25
C ASP A 7 -4.73 -4.09 3.85
N THR A 8 -3.52 -4.05 3.31
CA THR A 8 -2.42 -4.95 3.74
C THR A 8 -1.53 -4.40 4.86
N ASP A 9 -1.78 -3.20 5.38
CA ASP A 9 -1.04 -2.67 6.53
C ASP A 9 -1.78 -2.93 7.83
N THR A 10 -1.33 -3.91 8.60
CA THR A 10 -1.96 -4.29 9.88
C THR A 10 -1.39 -3.56 11.09
N ARG A 11 -0.35 -2.71 10.91
CA ARG A 11 0.38 -2.11 12.03
C ARG A 11 0.28 -0.58 12.10
N VAL A 12 0.64 0.10 11.01
CA VAL A 12 0.74 1.58 11.00
C VAL A 12 -0.63 2.21 10.71
N LYS A 13 -1.36 1.59 9.77
CA LYS A 13 -2.71 2.01 9.38
C LYS A 13 -3.61 0.78 9.28
N PRO A 14 -3.93 0.15 10.43
CA PRO A 14 -4.77 -1.05 10.42
C PRO A 14 -6.14 -0.71 9.83
N PRO A 15 -6.70 -1.62 9.01
CA PRO A 15 -8.02 -1.42 8.44
C PRO A 15 -9.09 -1.38 9.54
N LEU A 16 -9.99 -0.42 9.44
CA LEU A 16 -11.19 -0.37 10.27
C LEU A 16 -12.29 -1.21 9.61
N LEU A 17 -12.81 -2.22 10.33
CA LEU A 17 -13.75 -3.18 9.77
C LEU A 17 -15.03 -2.53 9.20
N GLU A 18 -15.55 -1.54 9.90
CA GLU A 18 -16.75 -0.80 9.49
C GLU A 18 -16.50 0.05 8.22
N ALA A 19 -15.26 0.48 8.00
CA ALA A 19 -14.90 1.32 6.85
C ALA A 19 -15.12 0.63 5.50
N TYR A 20 -15.01 -0.70 5.42
CA TYR A 20 -15.31 -1.43 4.18
C TYR A 20 -16.74 -1.15 3.71
N ARG A 21 -17.71 -1.33 4.60
CA ARG A 21 -19.11 -1.04 4.31
C ARG A 21 -19.34 0.44 4.03
N TRP A 22 -18.77 1.32 4.84
CA TRP A 22 -18.97 2.76 4.68
C TRP A 22 -18.45 3.27 3.33
N ILE A 23 -17.30 2.79 2.88
CA ILE A 23 -16.72 3.18 1.60
C ILE A 23 -17.57 2.64 0.44
N GLU A 24 -18.10 1.42 0.54
CA GLU A 24 -19.03 0.86 -0.46
C GLU A 24 -20.32 1.68 -0.53
N GLU A 25 -20.90 2.04 0.62
CA GLU A 25 -22.11 2.89 0.72
C GLU A 25 -21.87 4.30 0.16
N ASP A 26 -20.74 4.91 0.49
CA ASP A 26 -20.38 6.26 0.03
C ASP A 26 -20.08 6.25 -1.47
N PHE A 27 -19.45 5.19 -1.99
CA PHE A 27 -19.25 5.00 -3.42
C PHE A 27 -20.59 4.87 -4.16
N GLU A 28 -21.51 4.05 -3.67
CA GLU A 28 -22.85 3.88 -4.25
C GLU A 28 -23.61 5.21 -4.24
N TRP A 29 -23.58 5.92 -3.11
CA TRP A 29 -24.23 7.22 -3.01
C TRP A 29 -23.68 8.25 -3.98
N LEU A 30 -22.34 8.37 -4.06
CA LEU A 30 -21.68 9.37 -4.89
C LEU A 30 -21.81 9.06 -6.38
N SER A 31 -21.66 7.79 -6.78
CA SER A 31 -21.64 7.37 -8.20
C SER A 31 -23.03 7.00 -8.74
N GLY A 32 -24.05 6.89 -7.89
CA GLY A 32 -25.41 6.45 -8.25
C GLY A 32 -25.51 4.95 -8.60
N ARG A 33 -24.42 4.15 -8.40
CA ARG A 33 -24.42 2.70 -8.66
C ARG A 33 -23.42 1.96 -7.79
N ARG A 34 -23.63 0.67 -7.61
CA ARG A 34 -22.67 -0.21 -6.94
C ARG A 34 -21.43 -0.47 -7.80
N ALA A 35 -20.32 -0.78 -7.17
CA ALA A 35 -19.16 -1.33 -7.85
C ALA A 35 -19.51 -2.71 -8.45
N ASP A 36 -19.05 -2.97 -9.68
CA ASP A 36 -19.26 -4.25 -10.35
C ASP A 36 -18.43 -5.37 -9.67
N ILE A 37 -17.26 -4.99 -9.15
CA ILE A 37 -16.32 -5.88 -8.47
C ILE A 37 -15.77 -5.16 -7.25
N VAL A 38 -15.78 -5.84 -6.10
CA VAL A 38 -15.10 -5.38 -4.87
C VAL A 38 -13.93 -6.30 -4.59
N ILE A 39 -12.73 -5.74 -4.41
CA ILE A 39 -11.49 -6.46 -4.14
C ILE A 39 -10.93 -6.01 -2.80
N ARG A 40 -10.59 -6.96 -1.93
CA ARG A 40 -9.80 -6.73 -0.73
C ARG A 40 -8.44 -7.37 -0.90
N ALA A 41 -7.38 -6.58 -0.81
CA ALA A 41 -6.02 -7.06 -1.04
C ALA A 41 -5.62 -8.14 -0.02
N SER A 42 -6.08 -8.02 1.23
CA SER A 42 -5.85 -9.02 2.28
C SER A 42 -6.37 -10.42 1.94
N GLU A 43 -7.43 -10.54 1.13
CA GLU A 43 -7.99 -11.82 0.68
C GLU A 43 -7.21 -12.41 -0.51
N ARG A 44 -6.31 -11.63 -1.11
CA ARG A 44 -5.53 -11.99 -2.31
C ARG A 44 -4.05 -12.23 -2.03
N MET A 45 -3.67 -12.35 -0.78
CA MET A 45 -2.29 -12.55 -0.33
C MET A 45 -1.51 -13.63 -1.09
N PRO A 46 -2.08 -14.80 -1.46
CA PRO A 46 -1.34 -15.81 -2.24
C PRO A 46 -0.78 -15.28 -3.57
N ILE A 47 -1.46 -14.31 -4.20
CA ILE A 47 -1.00 -13.70 -5.47
C ILE A 47 0.28 -12.90 -5.22
N TYR A 48 0.30 -12.07 -4.17
CA TYR A 48 1.46 -11.24 -3.84
C TYR A 48 2.65 -12.07 -3.38
N LEU A 49 2.42 -13.06 -2.53
CA LEU A 49 3.46 -13.97 -2.06
C LEU A 49 4.08 -14.76 -3.22
N LYS A 50 3.25 -15.25 -4.15
CA LYS A 50 3.73 -15.92 -5.36
C LYS A 50 4.55 -14.98 -6.25
N GLN A 51 4.12 -13.72 -6.42
CA GLN A 51 4.83 -12.76 -7.24
C GLN A 51 6.15 -12.32 -6.59
N ALA A 52 6.18 -12.17 -5.27
CA ALA A 52 7.40 -11.89 -4.52
C ALA A 52 8.42 -13.03 -4.65
N LYS A 53 7.96 -14.29 -4.55
CA LYS A 53 8.82 -15.45 -4.78
C LYS A 53 9.41 -15.44 -6.18
N LYS A 54 8.61 -15.21 -7.22
CA LYS A 54 9.07 -15.08 -8.61
C LYS A 54 10.08 -13.95 -8.78
N MET A 55 9.90 -12.83 -8.09
CA MET A 55 10.84 -11.71 -8.12
C MET A 55 12.21 -12.12 -7.56
N ILE A 56 12.23 -12.89 -6.47
CA ILE A 56 13.47 -13.40 -5.86
C ILE A 56 14.10 -14.46 -6.79
N GLU A 57 13.33 -15.42 -7.29
CA GLU A 57 13.79 -16.46 -8.23
C GLU A 57 14.42 -15.88 -9.49
N GLY A 58 13.88 -14.78 -10.00
CA GLY A 58 14.40 -14.06 -11.17
C GLY A 58 15.61 -13.16 -10.88
N GLY A 59 16.09 -13.08 -9.63
CA GLY A 59 17.19 -12.19 -9.26
C GLY A 59 16.83 -10.70 -9.22
N HIS A 60 15.55 -10.37 -9.31
CA HIS A 60 15.02 -9.00 -9.29
C HIS A 60 14.66 -8.50 -7.89
N GLY A 61 14.79 -9.36 -6.89
CA GLY A 61 14.62 -9.05 -5.49
C GLY A 61 15.43 -9.96 -4.60
N TYR A 62 15.54 -9.60 -3.33
CA TYR A 62 16.28 -10.37 -2.34
C TYR A 62 15.72 -10.16 -0.94
N VAL A 63 16.04 -11.09 -0.03
CA VAL A 63 15.72 -10.94 1.40
C VAL A 63 16.87 -10.24 2.10
N CYS A 64 16.59 -9.08 2.66
CA CYS A 64 17.55 -8.27 3.41
C CYS A 64 17.37 -8.50 4.91
N ARG A 65 18.47 -8.91 5.59
CA ARG A 65 18.58 -9.15 7.04
C ARG A 65 19.26 -7.98 7.78
N CYS A 66 19.59 -6.90 7.05
CA CYS A 66 20.19 -5.72 7.67
C CYS A 66 19.17 -5.01 8.57
N GLU A 67 19.62 -4.58 9.74
CA GLU A 67 18.88 -3.64 10.58
C GLU A 67 18.56 -2.36 9.79
N ALA A 68 17.43 -1.73 10.10
CA ALA A 68 16.92 -0.57 9.36
C ALA A 68 17.94 0.58 9.28
N GLU A 69 18.60 0.91 10.38
CA GLU A 69 19.62 1.97 10.45
C GLU A 69 20.87 1.62 9.62
N LYS A 70 21.30 0.37 9.65
CA LYS A 70 22.44 -0.10 8.85
C LYS A 70 22.12 -0.05 7.36
N PHE A 71 20.92 -0.51 6.96
CA PHE A 71 20.49 -0.41 5.56
C PHE A 71 20.36 1.04 5.11
N ARG A 72 19.85 1.93 5.98
CA ARG A 72 19.76 3.37 5.69
C ARG A 72 21.12 3.96 5.30
N LYS A 73 22.20 3.61 6.03
CA LYS A 73 23.56 4.05 5.69
C LYS A 73 24.01 3.58 4.31
N PHE A 74 23.75 2.32 3.93
CA PHE A 74 24.02 1.83 2.58
C PHE A 74 23.24 2.61 1.53
N ARG A 75 21.94 2.81 1.77
CA ARG A 75 21.07 3.56 0.87
C ARG A 75 21.53 5.02 0.68
N GLU A 76 21.90 5.72 1.74
CA GLU A 76 22.41 7.09 1.70
C GLU A 76 23.78 7.14 1.04
N GLY A 77 24.67 6.20 1.36
CA GLY A 77 26.02 6.09 0.80
C GLY A 77 26.07 5.54 -0.63
N LYS A 78 24.91 5.24 -1.27
CA LYS A 78 24.83 4.66 -2.62
C LYS A 78 25.63 3.35 -2.79
N SER A 79 25.72 2.56 -1.74
CA SER A 79 26.46 1.30 -1.72
C SER A 79 25.52 0.12 -1.50
N ASP A 80 25.90 -1.03 -2.03
CA ASP A 80 25.16 -2.26 -1.88
C ASP A 80 25.29 -2.80 -0.45
N CYS A 81 24.21 -3.36 0.07
CA CYS A 81 24.27 -4.05 1.35
C CYS A 81 24.74 -5.51 1.12
N PRO A 82 25.36 -6.16 2.12
CA PRO A 82 25.85 -7.53 1.97
C PRO A 82 24.79 -8.55 1.57
N CYS A 83 23.51 -8.31 1.93
CA CYS A 83 22.42 -9.22 1.57
C CYS A 83 22.10 -9.22 0.07
N ARG A 84 22.44 -8.16 -0.64
CA ARG A 84 22.17 -7.99 -2.07
C ARG A 84 23.00 -8.92 -2.94
N GLU A 85 24.23 -9.23 -2.49
CA GLU A 85 25.21 -10.05 -3.21
C GLU A 85 25.08 -11.55 -2.92
N ARG A 86 24.18 -11.92 -1.99
CA ARG A 86 23.95 -13.33 -1.64
C ARG A 86 23.30 -14.07 -2.81
N GLU A 87 23.58 -15.37 -2.87
CA GLU A 87 22.97 -16.26 -3.84
C GLU A 87 21.44 -16.28 -3.74
N THR A 88 20.77 -16.43 -4.87
CA THR A 88 19.30 -16.50 -4.91
C THR A 88 18.75 -17.61 -4.01
N ALA A 89 19.46 -18.74 -3.92
CA ALA A 89 19.07 -19.85 -3.05
C ALA A 89 18.99 -19.46 -1.57
N GLU A 90 19.95 -18.68 -1.08
CA GLU A 90 19.96 -18.18 0.31
C GLU A 90 18.79 -17.20 0.56
N SER A 91 18.49 -16.33 -0.41
CA SER A 91 17.32 -15.45 -0.33
C SER A 91 16.01 -16.22 -0.33
N LEU A 92 15.91 -17.33 -1.07
CA LEU A 92 14.73 -18.19 -1.06
C LEU A 92 14.60 -19.00 0.24
N GLU A 93 15.70 -19.42 0.84
CA GLU A 93 15.70 -20.03 2.17
C GLU A 93 15.17 -19.04 3.23
N ASP A 94 15.72 -17.82 3.25
CA ASP A 94 15.24 -16.77 4.16
C ASP A 94 13.77 -16.39 3.88
N TRP A 95 13.34 -16.39 2.60
CA TRP A 95 11.94 -16.23 2.24
C TRP A 95 11.03 -17.31 2.86
N GLY A 96 11.48 -18.57 2.84
CA GLY A 96 10.81 -19.67 3.55
C GLY A 96 10.68 -19.39 5.05
N LYS A 97 11.78 -18.99 5.69
CA LYS A 97 11.85 -18.66 7.12
C LYS A 97 10.99 -17.45 7.50
N MET A 98 10.84 -16.46 6.62
CA MET A 98 9.90 -15.35 6.84
C MET A 98 8.45 -15.83 6.87
N ASN A 99 8.07 -16.70 5.94
CA ASN A 99 6.70 -17.21 5.83
C ASN A 99 6.35 -18.24 6.92
N SER A 100 7.32 -19.05 7.38
CA SER A 100 7.12 -19.99 8.50
C SER A 100 7.02 -19.28 9.86
N GLY A 101 7.53 -18.04 9.96
CA GLY A 101 7.62 -17.29 11.21
C GLY A 101 8.88 -17.58 12.03
N GLU A 102 9.86 -18.31 11.47
CA GLU A 102 11.17 -18.50 12.10
C GLU A 102 11.93 -17.17 12.22
N ILE A 103 11.72 -16.25 11.28
CA ILE A 103 12.27 -14.90 11.38
C ILE A 103 11.21 -13.99 12.00
N VAL A 104 11.57 -13.35 13.09
CA VAL A 104 10.69 -12.44 13.84
C VAL A 104 10.45 -11.13 13.10
N GLU A 105 9.42 -10.40 13.50
CA GLU A 105 9.11 -9.06 12.96
C GLU A 105 10.32 -8.12 13.12
N GLY A 106 10.66 -7.41 12.04
CA GLY A 106 11.85 -6.56 11.97
C GLY A 106 13.14 -7.30 11.59
N GLY A 107 13.18 -8.64 11.64
CA GLY A 107 14.37 -9.45 11.36
C GLY A 107 14.70 -9.60 9.87
N ALA A 108 13.75 -9.37 8.98
CA ALA A 108 13.97 -9.39 7.53
C ALA A 108 12.93 -8.57 6.77
N VAL A 109 13.32 -8.15 5.56
CA VAL A 109 12.44 -7.46 4.60
C VAL A 109 12.78 -7.91 3.18
N VAL A 110 11.78 -8.13 2.34
CA VAL A 110 11.99 -8.35 0.90
C VAL A 110 12.17 -7.00 0.21
N ARG A 111 13.21 -6.87 -0.60
CA ARG A 111 13.50 -5.66 -1.37
C ARG A 111 13.43 -5.93 -2.86
N VAL A 112 12.92 -4.96 -3.62
CA VAL A 112 13.09 -4.92 -5.08
C VAL A 112 14.52 -4.46 -5.36
N LYS A 113 15.23 -5.20 -6.20
CA LYS A 113 16.60 -4.90 -6.59
C LYS A 113 16.58 -3.78 -7.63
N THR A 114 17.13 -2.62 -7.29
CA THR A 114 17.24 -1.46 -8.20
C THR A 114 18.65 -0.92 -8.17
N SER A 115 18.97 0.12 -8.93
CA SER A 115 20.30 0.72 -8.82
C SER A 115 20.43 1.54 -7.53
N MET A 116 21.43 1.23 -6.72
CA MET A 116 21.78 2.00 -5.53
C MET A 116 22.38 3.38 -5.89
N GLY A 117 22.78 3.59 -7.15
CA GLY A 117 23.25 4.88 -7.67
C GLY A 117 22.14 5.87 -8.03
N LEU A 118 20.88 5.49 -8.03
CA LEU A 118 19.77 6.38 -8.39
C LEU A 118 19.81 7.68 -7.59
N PRO A 119 19.53 8.84 -8.20
CA PRO A 119 19.52 10.14 -7.50
C PRO A 119 18.54 10.14 -6.32
N ASN A 120 17.32 9.67 -6.52
CA ASN A 120 16.31 9.60 -5.48
C ASN A 120 16.52 8.38 -4.57
N PRO A 121 16.83 8.56 -3.28
CA PRO A 121 17.09 7.45 -2.36
C PRO A 121 15.82 6.59 -2.09
N ALA A 122 14.62 7.11 -2.31
CA ALA A 122 13.38 6.36 -2.12
C ALA A 122 13.23 5.20 -3.13
N LEU A 123 13.97 5.26 -4.25
CA LEU A 123 13.94 4.24 -5.30
C LEU A 123 15.01 3.16 -5.14
N ARG A 124 16.00 3.36 -4.24
CA ARG A 124 17.13 2.45 -4.04
C ARG A 124 16.70 1.26 -3.20
N ASP A 125 16.70 0.08 -3.81
CA ASP A 125 16.35 -1.21 -3.17
C ASP A 125 15.19 -1.08 -2.19
N TRP A 126 14.08 -0.52 -2.69
CA TRP A 126 12.91 -0.20 -1.87
C TRP A 126 12.21 -1.47 -1.33
N PRO A 127 11.63 -1.41 -0.13
CA PRO A 127 10.99 -2.57 0.50
C PRO A 127 9.69 -2.93 -0.21
N ALA A 128 9.53 -4.20 -0.55
CA ALA A 128 8.34 -4.77 -1.20
C ALA A 128 7.42 -5.49 -0.21
N LEU A 129 7.99 -6.30 0.70
CA LEU A 129 7.23 -7.03 1.72
C LEU A 129 7.99 -6.99 3.05
N ARG A 130 7.23 -7.06 4.14
CA ARG A 130 7.76 -7.11 5.51
C ARG A 130 7.03 -8.15 6.35
N ILE A 131 7.64 -8.55 7.46
CA ILE A 131 7.01 -9.39 8.49
C ILE A 131 6.14 -8.48 9.37
N GLN A 132 4.89 -8.87 9.59
CA GLN A 132 3.96 -8.23 10.52
C GLN A 132 3.17 -9.30 11.27
N HIS A 133 3.15 -9.21 12.58
CA HIS A 133 2.45 -10.16 13.45
C HIS A 133 1.10 -9.65 13.96
N SER A 134 0.81 -8.35 13.77
CA SER A 134 -0.50 -7.81 14.14
C SER A 134 -1.61 -8.50 13.35
N PRO A 135 -2.68 -8.99 14.01
CA PRO A 135 -3.78 -9.67 13.32
C PRO A 135 -4.53 -8.70 12.40
N HIS A 136 -4.93 -9.20 11.24
CA HIS A 136 -5.76 -8.45 10.30
C HIS A 136 -7.25 -8.68 10.61
N PRO A 137 -8.13 -7.67 10.56
CA PRO A 137 -9.53 -7.80 10.96
C PRO A 137 -10.34 -8.82 10.14
N ILE A 138 -9.94 -9.13 8.89
CA ILE A 138 -10.64 -10.10 8.03
C ILE A 138 -9.92 -11.46 8.04
N VAL A 139 -8.60 -11.49 7.81
CA VAL A 139 -7.87 -12.75 7.62
C VAL A 139 -7.09 -13.19 8.85
N GLY A 140 -7.17 -12.45 9.95
CA GLY A 140 -6.54 -12.80 11.23
C GLY A 140 -5.02 -12.92 11.12
N GLU A 141 -4.47 -13.96 11.72
CA GLU A 141 -3.03 -14.25 11.78
C GLU A 141 -2.54 -15.22 10.68
N LYS A 142 -3.34 -15.42 9.64
CA LYS A 142 -3.07 -16.39 8.58
C LYS A 142 -1.74 -16.16 7.86
N TYR A 143 -1.32 -14.91 7.73
CA TYR A 143 -0.10 -14.54 7.02
C TYR A 143 0.89 -13.86 7.96
N LYS A 144 2.17 -14.18 7.81
CA LYS A 144 3.29 -13.57 8.56
C LYS A 144 4.01 -12.51 7.73
N VAL A 145 3.99 -12.63 6.40
CA VAL A 145 4.64 -11.71 5.46
C VAL A 145 3.57 -10.95 4.69
N TRP A 146 3.70 -9.62 4.69
CA TRP A 146 2.73 -8.71 4.13
C TRP A 146 3.36 -7.79 3.08
N PRO A 147 2.74 -7.62 1.91
CA PRO A 147 3.22 -6.68 0.90
C PRO A 147 2.98 -5.24 1.34
N LEU A 148 3.89 -4.37 0.97
CA LEU A 148 3.73 -2.93 1.09
C LEU A 148 2.95 -2.39 -0.12
N LEU A 149 2.33 -1.24 0.04
CA LEU A 149 1.43 -0.62 -0.93
C LEU A 149 2.02 -0.57 -2.36
N ASP A 150 3.27 -0.13 -2.49
CA ASP A 150 3.90 0.04 -3.81
C ASP A 150 4.01 -1.29 -4.58
N PHE A 151 4.29 -2.39 -3.88
CA PHE A 151 4.38 -3.72 -4.47
C PHE A 151 2.99 -4.33 -4.71
N GLN A 152 2.12 -4.27 -3.72
CA GLN A 152 0.78 -4.86 -3.76
C GLN A 152 -0.05 -4.23 -4.89
N SER A 153 -0.13 -2.89 -4.95
CA SER A 153 -0.92 -2.20 -5.97
C SER A 153 -0.37 -2.41 -7.38
N ALA A 154 0.98 -2.46 -7.55
CA ALA A 154 1.59 -2.77 -8.84
C ALA A 154 1.18 -4.16 -9.37
N VAL A 155 1.19 -5.17 -8.49
CA VAL A 155 0.77 -6.53 -8.87
C VAL A 155 -0.71 -6.57 -9.21
N GLU A 156 -1.57 -5.87 -8.45
CA GLU A 156 -3.01 -5.81 -8.74
C GLU A 156 -3.31 -5.06 -10.03
N ASP A 157 -2.67 -3.92 -10.26
CA ASP A 157 -2.87 -3.14 -11.48
C ASP A 157 -2.55 -3.98 -12.73
N GLN A 158 -1.46 -4.75 -12.68
CA GLN A 158 -1.11 -5.67 -13.75
C GLN A 158 -2.14 -6.81 -13.89
N LYS A 159 -2.60 -7.40 -12.79
CA LYS A 159 -3.58 -8.51 -12.80
C LYS A 159 -4.95 -8.09 -13.27
N GLN A 160 -5.33 -6.86 -13.02
CA GLN A 160 -6.62 -6.30 -13.41
C GLN A 160 -6.58 -5.66 -14.81
N GLY A 161 -5.41 -5.58 -15.45
CA GLY A 161 -5.27 -4.95 -16.78
C GLY A 161 -5.52 -3.45 -16.74
N VAL A 162 -5.12 -2.79 -15.66
CA VAL A 162 -5.24 -1.33 -15.53
C VAL A 162 -4.42 -0.65 -16.62
N THR A 163 -5.04 0.25 -17.36
CA THR A 163 -4.40 1.01 -18.44
C THR A 163 -4.04 2.43 -18.03
N HIS A 164 -4.79 3.01 -17.08
CA HIS A 164 -4.60 4.37 -16.60
C HIS A 164 -4.68 4.41 -15.08
N ILE A 165 -3.76 5.12 -14.46
CA ILE A 165 -3.73 5.36 -13.01
C ILE A 165 -3.91 6.86 -12.78
N ILE A 166 -4.85 7.22 -11.91
CA ILE A 166 -5.02 8.59 -11.43
C ILE A 166 -4.63 8.62 -9.95
N ARG A 167 -3.61 9.39 -9.60
CA ARG A 167 -3.12 9.45 -8.21
C ARG A 167 -2.68 10.85 -7.77
N GLY A 168 -2.62 11.06 -6.47
CA GLY A 168 -2.10 12.29 -5.89
C GLY A 168 -0.62 12.51 -6.22
N LYS A 169 -0.19 13.77 -6.35
CA LYS A 169 1.22 14.13 -6.60
C LYS A 169 2.17 13.67 -5.50
N ASP A 170 1.69 13.45 -4.29
CA ASP A 170 2.44 12.90 -3.17
C ASP A 170 2.86 11.43 -3.37
N LEU A 171 2.26 10.74 -4.35
CA LEU A 171 2.59 9.35 -4.72
C LEU A 171 3.45 9.24 -6.00
N MET A 172 4.15 10.31 -6.41
CA MET A 172 5.03 10.27 -7.59
C MET A 172 6.16 9.23 -7.45
N ASP A 173 6.70 9.04 -6.25
CA ASP A 173 7.72 8.03 -6.01
C ASP A 173 7.17 6.61 -6.11
N SER A 174 5.90 6.41 -5.79
CA SER A 174 5.21 5.12 -6.02
C SER A 174 5.18 4.75 -7.50
N THR A 175 4.86 5.71 -8.38
CA THR A 175 4.92 5.49 -9.84
C THR A 175 6.31 5.05 -10.28
N ARG A 176 7.36 5.76 -9.85
CA ARG A 176 8.75 5.45 -10.22
C ARG A 176 9.17 4.06 -9.74
N LYS A 177 8.85 3.69 -8.49
CA LYS A 177 9.12 2.36 -7.94
C LYS A 177 8.40 1.27 -8.71
N GLN A 178 7.13 1.48 -9.03
CA GLN A 178 6.32 0.54 -9.77
C GLN A 178 6.79 0.37 -11.22
N THR A 179 7.22 1.45 -11.87
CA THR A 179 7.83 1.36 -13.21
C THR A 179 9.06 0.45 -13.19
N LEU A 180 9.98 0.63 -12.24
CA LEU A 180 11.16 -0.25 -12.09
C LEU A 180 10.77 -1.72 -11.82
N LEU A 181 9.71 -1.95 -11.06
CA LEU A 181 9.20 -3.31 -10.83
C LEU A 181 8.63 -3.93 -12.12
N TYR A 182 7.88 -3.14 -12.89
CA TYR A 182 7.31 -3.57 -14.17
C TYR A 182 8.40 -3.92 -15.19
N GLU A 183 9.47 -3.12 -15.25
CA GLU A 183 10.65 -3.40 -16.09
C GLU A 183 11.27 -4.78 -15.77
N HIS A 184 11.38 -5.15 -14.48
CA HIS A 184 11.89 -6.45 -14.08
C HIS A 184 11.07 -7.63 -14.59
N PHE A 185 9.76 -7.45 -14.76
CA PHE A 185 8.86 -8.48 -15.25
C PHE A 185 8.52 -8.37 -16.75
N GLY A 186 9.06 -7.37 -17.44
CA GLY A 186 8.73 -7.08 -18.84
C GLY A 186 7.27 -6.65 -19.04
N TRP A 187 6.66 -6.03 -18.02
CA TRP A 187 5.30 -5.52 -18.10
C TRP A 187 5.26 -4.08 -18.62
N ALA A 188 4.20 -3.74 -19.34
CA ALA A 188 3.94 -2.33 -19.71
C ALA A 188 3.29 -1.60 -18.52
N TYR A 189 3.93 -0.51 -18.08
CA TYR A 189 3.38 0.28 -16.97
C TYR A 189 2.23 1.16 -17.46
N PRO A 190 1.10 1.26 -16.70
CA PRO A 190 -0.04 2.09 -17.05
C PRO A 190 0.31 3.57 -17.17
N GLU A 191 -0.41 4.30 -18.03
CA GLU A 191 -0.32 5.75 -18.06
C GLU A 191 -0.75 6.34 -16.71
N THR A 192 0.02 7.30 -16.19
CA THR A 192 -0.26 7.88 -14.87
C THR A 192 -0.56 9.35 -14.97
N LEU A 193 -1.75 9.72 -14.52
CA LEU A 193 -2.21 11.09 -14.38
C LEU A 193 -2.11 11.52 -12.91
N TYR A 194 -1.70 12.75 -12.67
CA TYR A 194 -1.52 13.28 -11.31
C TYR A 194 -2.48 14.43 -11.04
N TRP A 195 -3.05 14.42 -9.84
CA TRP A 195 -3.87 15.52 -9.35
C TRP A 195 -3.32 16.07 -8.02
N GLY A 196 -3.63 17.35 -7.76
CA GLY A 196 -3.25 18.00 -6.51
C GLY A 196 -4.26 17.74 -5.40
N ARG A 197 -3.91 18.13 -4.17
CA ARG A 197 -4.88 18.10 -3.05
C ARG A 197 -5.97 19.13 -3.28
N VAL A 198 -7.21 18.73 -3.10
CA VAL A 198 -8.34 19.66 -3.01
C VAL A 198 -8.29 20.29 -1.61
N LYS A 199 -8.21 21.63 -1.56
CA LYS A 199 -8.29 22.37 -0.31
C LYS A 199 -9.74 22.80 -0.11
N VAL A 200 -10.32 22.41 1.02
CA VAL A 200 -11.63 22.91 1.44
C VAL A 200 -11.37 23.95 2.52
N HIS A 201 -11.44 25.21 2.14
CA HIS A 201 -11.02 26.35 3.00
C HIS A 201 -11.79 26.45 4.30
N GLU A 202 -13.07 26.07 4.31
CA GLU A 202 -13.95 26.17 5.46
C GLU A 202 -13.67 25.13 6.56
N PHE A 203 -12.97 24.03 6.22
CA PHE A 203 -12.71 22.92 7.15
C PHE A 203 -11.27 22.89 7.70
N GLY A 204 -10.39 23.84 7.30
CA GLY A 204 -9.00 23.85 7.76
C GLY A 204 -8.18 22.64 7.27
N GLY A 205 -7.18 22.25 8.04
CA GLY A 205 -6.22 21.19 7.69
C GLY A 205 -6.58 19.83 8.30
N PHE A 206 -7.64 19.18 7.85
CA PHE A 206 -7.99 17.84 8.32
C PHE A 206 -7.13 16.75 7.67
N SER A 207 -6.67 15.79 8.46
CA SER A 207 -6.09 14.53 8.02
C SER A 207 -6.90 13.37 8.57
N THR A 208 -6.94 12.24 7.85
CA THR A 208 -7.67 11.05 8.31
C THR A 208 -7.20 10.59 9.70
N SER A 209 -5.89 10.60 9.95
CA SER A 209 -5.34 10.25 11.27
C SER A 209 -5.72 11.27 12.36
N GLY A 210 -5.71 12.56 12.04
CA GLY A 210 -6.17 13.60 12.98
C GLY A 210 -7.64 13.45 13.33
N MET A 211 -8.49 13.20 12.31
CA MET A 211 -9.92 12.95 12.56
C MET A 211 -10.15 11.69 13.41
N SER A 212 -9.39 10.60 13.16
CA SER A 212 -9.47 9.39 13.97
C SER A 212 -9.16 9.66 15.44
N SER A 213 -8.06 10.36 15.72
CA SER A 213 -7.67 10.72 17.09
C SER A 213 -8.75 11.57 17.77
N SER A 214 -9.27 12.60 17.09
CA SER A 214 -10.32 13.46 17.65
C SER A 214 -11.64 12.72 17.88
N ILE A 215 -11.97 11.70 17.08
CA ILE A 215 -13.13 10.83 17.33
C ILE A 215 -12.86 9.94 18.56
N GLU A 216 -11.67 9.36 18.70
CA GLU A 216 -11.28 8.56 19.86
C GLU A 216 -11.24 9.37 21.16
N GLU A 217 -10.86 10.63 21.08
CA GLU A 217 -10.85 11.60 22.21
C GLU A 217 -12.25 12.14 22.55
N GLY A 218 -13.26 11.88 21.71
CA GLY A 218 -14.64 12.27 21.92
C GLY A 218 -14.97 13.70 21.46
N ASP A 219 -14.10 14.35 20.68
CA ASP A 219 -14.35 15.67 20.10
C ASP A 219 -15.44 15.60 19.01
N PHE A 220 -15.52 14.48 18.32
CA PHE A 220 -16.53 14.19 17.29
C PHE A 220 -17.26 12.87 17.59
N ASP A 221 -18.55 12.83 17.25
CA ASP A 221 -19.41 11.67 17.52
C ASP A 221 -19.11 10.46 16.62
N GLY A 222 -18.35 10.64 15.54
CA GLY A 222 -17.97 9.59 14.59
C GLY A 222 -17.64 10.16 13.21
N TRP A 223 -17.36 9.28 12.26
CA TRP A 223 -16.99 9.65 10.89
C TRP A 223 -18.10 10.36 10.10
N ASP A 224 -19.32 10.33 10.58
CA ASP A 224 -20.49 11.03 10.01
C ASP A 224 -20.84 12.31 10.78
N ASP A 225 -20.01 12.73 11.72
CA ASP A 225 -20.22 14.00 12.44
C ASP A 225 -20.31 15.15 11.43
N PRO A 226 -21.39 15.96 11.46
CA PRO A 226 -21.59 17.05 10.50
C PRO A 226 -20.47 18.09 10.43
N ARG A 227 -19.61 18.14 11.45
CA ARG A 227 -18.45 19.07 11.51
C ARG A 227 -17.25 18.55 10.70
N LEU A 228 -17.26 17.30 10.27
CA LEU A 228 -16.17 16.69 9.52
C LEU A 228 -16.35 16.84 7.99
N PRO A 229 -15.25 16.90 7.20
CA PRO A 229 -15.29 16.96 5.74
C PRO A 229 -15.33 15.57 5.08
N THR A 230 -16.05 14.63 5.66
CA THR A 230 -16.24 13.28 5.10
C THR A 230 -17.46 13.23 4.19
N LEU A 231 -17.50 12.30 3.24
CA LEU A 231 -18.69 12.10 2.39
C LEU A 231 -19.91 11.76 3.22
N ARG A 232 -19.76 10.95 4.27
CA ARG A 232 -20.84 10.60 5.19
C ARG A 232 -21.40 11.84 5.92
N ALA A 233 -20.53 12.72 6.39
CA ALA A 233 -20.92 13.97 7.04
C ALA A 233 -21.63 14.92 6.06
N LEU A 234 -21.13 15.06 4.84
CA LEU A 234 -21.79 15.86 3.81
C LEU A 234 -23.18 15.30 3.48
N ARG A 235 -23.31 13.98 3.31
CA ARG A 235 -24.60 13.34 3.10
C ARG A 235 -25.56 13.58 4.28
N LYS A 236 -25.08 13.48 5.53
CA LYS A 236 -25.87 13.73 6.74
C LYS A 236 -26.32 15.20 6.85
N ARG A 237 -25.52 16.13 6.31
CA ARG A 237 -25.86 17.56 6.19
C ARG A 237 -26.86 17.87 5.08
N GLY A 238 -27.26 16.88 4.28
CA GLY A 238 -28.23 17.01 3.19
C GLY A 238 -27.62 17.41 1.83
N PHE A 239 -26.29 17.29 1.65
CA PHE A 239 -25.71 17.46 0.33
C PHE A 239 -26.17 16.33 -0.61
N GLU A 240 -26.54 16.71 -1.83
CA GLU A 240 -26.81 15.76 -2.89
C GLU A 240 -25.52 15.37 -3.61
N ALA A 241 -25.43 14.08 -4.00
CA ALA A 241 -24.25 13.58 -4.71
C ALA A 241 -23.93 14.38 -5.97
N GLN A 242 -24.98 14.79 -6.72
CA GLN A 242 -24.82 15.57 -7.95
C GLN A 242 -24.10 16.92 -7.73
N SER A 243 -24.29 17.54 -6.58
CA SER A 243 -23.62 18.82 -6.25
C SER A 243 -22.12 18.66 -5.97
N LEU A 244 -21.65 17.42 -5.74
CA LEU A 244 -20.23 17.12 -5.52
C LEU A 244 -19.51 16.66 -6.79
N ILE A 245 -20.26 16.26 -7.83
CA ILE A 245 -19.73 15.74 -9.10
C ILE A 245 -19.69 16.83 -10.19
N SER A 246 -20.51 17.85 -10.05
CA SER A 246 -20.55 19.02 -10.94
C SER A 246 -19.39 19.98 -10.64
#